data_f935c1aab8d9fc4652402a63645f3763
#
_entry.id   f935c1aab8d9fc4652402a63645f3763
#
_cell.length_a   1.000
_cell.length_b   1.000
_cell.length_c   1.000
_cell.angle_alpha   90.00
_cell.angle_beta   90.00
_cell.angle_gamma   90.00
#
_symmetry.space_group_name_H-M   'P 1'
#
loop_
_entity.id
_entity.type
_entity.pdbx_description
1 polymer ?
#
loop_
_entity_poly.entity_id
_entity_poly.type
_entity_poly.pdbx_seq_one_letter_code
_entity_poly.pdbx_strand_id
1 'polypeptide(L)'
;MKLKLLIFAMLAAAMGPAREAPPPQVEAQPASPEEVPADPVAPEPRAELRILSASDASPVDFLWNARPVVVFADTPDDPAFRQQMRALEGRSEALVERDVVVIADSDPQANSAWRQQLHPRGFSLVIIDKDGQVKQRRPLPWDVREISRAIDKLPLRRQEIGRAGLLP
;
A
#
# COMPACT_ATOMS: atom_id res chain seq x y z
N MET A 1 -21.47 61.15 -12.82
CA MET A 1 -21.11 62.60 -12.66
C MET A 1 -19.59 62.71 -12.66
N LYS A 2 -19.10 63.40 -13.70
CA LYS A 2 -17.89 64.25 -13.79
C LYS A 2 -16.56 63.57 -13.54
N LEU A 3 -15.78 63.24 -14.56
CA LEU A 3 -15.05 64.01 -15.59
C LEU A 3 -13.90 64.83 -15.04
N LYS A 4 -12.70 64.61 -15.60
CA LYS A 4 -11.61 65.50 -16.05
C LYS A 4 -10.26 64.85 -15.79
N LEU A 5 -9.52 64.36 -16.78
CA LEU A 5 -8.80 64.95 -17.92
C LEU A 5 -7.85 66.13 -17.53
N LEU A 6 -6.56 65.93 -17.86
CA LEU A 6 -5.57 66.86 -18.42
C LEU A 6 -4.17 66.28 -18.24
N ILE A 7 -3.50 65.72 -19.26
CA ILE A 7 -2.62 66.31 -20.25
C ILE A 7 -1.68 67.40 -19.72
N PHE A 8 -0.36 67.17 -19.73
CA PHE A 8 0.58 68.07 -20.40
C PHE A 8 1.92 67.40 -20.65
N ALA A 9 2.37 67.54 -21.88
CA ALA A 9 3.69 67.20 -22.44
C ALA A 9 4.68 68.33 -22.22
N MET A 10 5.98 68.01 -22.25
CA MET A 10 7.08 68.76 -22.90
C MET A 10 8.42 68.12 -22.55
N LEU A 11 9.11 67.49 -23.41
CA LEU A 11 10.13 67.83 -24.39
C LEU A 11 11.21 68.79 -23.86
N ALA A 12 12.44 68.28 -23.70
CA ALA A 12 13.64 69.02 -23.98
C ALA A 12 14.83 68.03 -24.16
N ALA A 13 15.41 68.13 -25.35
CA ALA A 13 16.67 67.47 -25.74
C ALA A 13 17.84 68.22 -25.16
N ALA A 14 18.84 67.47 -24.72
CA ALA A 14 20.22 67.98 -24.56
C ALA A 14 21.22 66.91 -24.95
N MET A 15 21.84 67.12 -26.10
CA MET A 15 23.04 66.40 -26.57
C MET A 15 24.25 66.74 -25.68
N GLY A 16 24.88 65.66 -25.17
CA GLY A 16 26.20 65.74 -24.53
C GLY A 16 27.08 64.57 -25.01
N PRO A 17 28.43 64.77 -25.09
CA PRO A 17 29.30 64.00 -25.95
C PRO A 17 29.55 62.57 -25.47
N ALA A 18 29.80 61.72 -26.46
CA ALA A 18 30.16 60.32 -26.32
C ALA A 18 31.32 60.11 -25.32
N ARG A 19 31.08 59.31 -24.35
CA ARG A 19 32.08 58.74 -23.47
C ARG A 19 32.15 57.24 -23.77
N GLU A 20 33.35 56.92 -24.26
CA GLU A 20 33.78 55.56 -24.60
C GLU A 20 33.42 54.56 -23.41
N ALA A 21 32.65 53.58 -23.67
CA ALA A 21 32.33 52.55 -22.67
C ALA A 21 33.50 51.57 -22.55
N PRO A 22 33.92 51.21 -21.32
CA PRO A 22 34.88 50.15 -21.14
C PRO A 22 34.27 48.80 -21.56
N PRO A 23 35.13 47.84 -22.01
CA PRO A 23 34.65 46.53 -22.46
C PRO A 23 33.87 45.81 -21.34
N PRO A 24 32.85 45.01 -21.69
CA PRO A 24 32.12 44.28 -20.70
C PRO A 24 33.02 43.30 -19.97
N GLN A 25 33.16 43.50 -18.67
CA GLN A 25 33.73 42.48 -17.81
C GLN A 25 32.75 41.32 -17.82
N VAL A 26 33.24 40.16 -18.28
CA VAL A 26 32.54 38.88 -18.14
C VAL A 26 32.57 38.58 -16.63
N GLU A 27 31.50 38.95 -15.94
CA GLU A 27 31.22 38.41 -14.61
C GLU A 27 31.11 36.92 -14.77
N ALA A 28 32.08 36.20 -14.23
CA ALA A 28 32.02 34.77 -14.06
C ALA A 28 30.79 34.47 -13.17
N GLN A 29 29.75 33.96 -13.77
CA GLN A 29 28.65 33.38 -13.03
C GLN A 29 29.23 32.29 -12.14
N PRO A 30 28.94 32.29 -10.83
CA PRO A 30 29.28 31.14 -10.00
C PRO A 30 28.60 29.92 -10.60
N ALA A 31 29.41 28.92 -10.92
CA ALA A 31 28.92 27.62 -11.37
C ALA A 31 27.82 27.15 -10.42
N SER A 32 26.65 26.96 -10.98
CA SER A 32 25.56 26.23 -10.27
C SER A 32 26.15 24.94 -9.70
N PRO A 33 25.80 24.56 -8.47
CA PRO A 33 26.22 23.28 -7.95
C PRO A 33 25.79 22.21 -8.96
N GLU A 34 26.77 21.47 -9.43
CA GLU A 34 26.61 20.32 -10.31
C GLU A 34 25.54 19.43 -9.65
N GLU A 35 24.38 19.33 -10.29
CA GLU A 35 23.30 18.48 -9.90
C GLU A 35 23.81 17.04 -9.97
N VAL A 36 24.25 16.52 -8.82
CA VAL A 36 24.68 15.14 -8.68
C VAL A 36 23.48 14.30 -9.14
N PRO A 37 23.62 13.44 -10.18
CA PRO A 37 22.54 12.57 -10.57
C PRO A 37 22.15 11.77 -9.32
N ALA A 38 20.94 11.96 -8.83
CA ALA A 38 20.41 11.12 -7.79
C ALA A 38 20.47 9.69 -8.32
N ASP A 39 21.27 8.84 -7.70
CA ASP A 39 21.26 7.40 -7.97
C ASP A 39 19.80 6.96 -8.00
N PRO A 40 19.39 6.13 -8.97
CA PRO A 40 18.03 5.62 -8.99
C PRO A 40 17.78 4.94 -7.64
N VAL A 41 16.93 5.56 -6.83
CA VAL A 41 16.49 4.99 -5.55
C VAL A 41 16.04 3.59 -5.86
N ALA A 42 16.78 2.61 -5.36
CA ALA A 42 16.41 1.20 -5.49
C ALA A 42 14.96 1.08 -4.99
N PRO A 43 14.06 0.42 -5.75
CA PRO A 43 12.68 0.30 -5.32
C PRO A 43 12.67 -0.33 -3.93
N GLU A 44 12.05 0.38 -2.98
CA GLU A 44 11.83 -0.14 -1.63
C GLU A 44 11.32 -1.58 -1.74
N PRO A 45 11.85 -2.53 -0.96
CA PRO A 45 11.40 -3.90 -1.01
C PRO A 45 9.89 -3.92 -0.75
N ARG A 46 9.11 -4.23 -1.79
CA ARG A 46 7.66 -4.35 -1.66
C ARG A 46 7.38 -5.43 -0.63
N ALA A 47 6.58 -5.11 0.36
CA ALA A 47 6.16 -6.10 1.35
C ALA A 47 5.51 -7.28 0.60
N GLU A 48 6.05 -8.48 0.79
CA GLU A 48 5.54 -9.69 0.16
C GLU A 48 4.45 -10.33 1.02
N LEU A 49 3.49 -11.00 0.38
CA LEU A 49 2.47 -11.75 1.08
C LEU A 49 3.12 -12.92 1.82
N ARG A 50 2.97 -12.93 3.13
CA ARG A 50 3.44 -14.05 3.96
C ARG A 50 2.46 -15.21 3.86
N ILE A 51 2.97 -16.37 3.44
CA ILE A 51 2.23 -17.63 3.45
C ILE A 51 2.95 -18.57 4.40
N LEU A 52 2.28 -19.03 5.42
CA LEU A 52 2.84 -19.86 6.49
C LEU A 52 2.08 -21.18 6.55
N SER A 53 2.79 -22.24 6.96
CA SER A 53 2.14 -23.49 7.35
C SER A 53 1.41 -23.32 8.67
N ALA A 54 0.28 -23.98 8.83
CA ALA A 54 -0.46 -24.00 10.08
C ALA A 54 0.29 -24.64 11.25
N SER A 55 1.30 -25.45 10.96
CA SER A 55 2.22 -26.03 11.97
C SER A 55 3.20 -25.00 12.54
N ASP A 56 3.54 -23.98 11.75
CA ASP A 56 4.61 -23.03 12.05
C ASP A 56 4.09 -21.72 12.67
N ALA A 57 2.78 -21.61 12.81
CA ALA A 57 2.13 -20.38 13.26
C ALA A 57 0.93 -20.67 14.17
N SER A 58 0.82 -19.91 15.25
CA SER A 58 -0.31 -19.98 16.18
C SER A 58 -1.27 -18.79 16.00
N PRO A 59 -2.57 -18.96 16.25
CA PRO A 59 -3.54 -17.85 16.20
C PRO A 59 -3.16 -16.64 17.04
N VAL A 60 -2.51 -16.84 18.17
CA VAL A 60 -2.10 -15.75 19.08
C VAL A 60 -0.99 -14.87 18.52
N ASP A 61 -0.19 -15.37 17.57
CA ASP A 61 0.95 -14.65 17.00
C ASP A 61 0.51 -13.44 16.15
N PHE A 62 -0.75 -13.43 15.73
CA PHE A 62 -1.31 -12.43 14.82
C PHE A 62 -2.22 -11.41 15.50
N LEU A 63 -2.49 -11.60 16.80
CA LEU A 63 -3.36 -10.67 17.54
C LEU A 63 -2.83 -9.23 17.44
N TRP A 64 -3.70 -8.33 17.01
CA TRP A 64 -3.46 -6.89 16.83
C TRP A 64 -2.40 -6.52 15.78
N ASN A 65 -1.77 -7.52 15.16
CA ASN A 65 -0.71 -7.35 14.16
C ASN A 65 -1.20 -7.58 12.73
N ALA A 66 -1.83 -8.72 12.48
CA ALA A 66 -2.19 -9.13 11.13
C ALA A 66 -3.59 -9.76 11.10
N ARG A 67 -4.09 -9.97 9.88
CA ARG A 67 -5.37 -10.64 9.61
C ARG A 67 -5.11 -12.00 9.01
N PRO A 68 -5.21 -13.08 9.77
CA PRO A 68 -5.06 -14.41 9.22
C PRO A 68 -6.19 -14.74 8.24
N VAL A 69 -5.82 -15.17 7.04
CA VAL A 69 -6.70 -15.83 6.08
C VAL A 69 -6.28 -17.30 6.04
N VAL A 70 -7.06 -18.14 6.71
CA VAL A 70 -6.73 -19.55 6.87
C VAL A 70 -7.42 -20.36 5.79
N VAL A 71 -6.65 -21.15 5.04
CA VAL A 71 -7.13 -22.04 3.99
C VAL A 71 -6.94 -23.47 4.43
N PHE A 72 -8.04 -24.16 4.66
CA PHE A 72 -8.07 -25.57 5.08
C PHE A 72 -8.38 -26.49 3.90
N ALA A 73 -7.79 -27.66 3.93
CA ALA A 73 -8.17 -28.81 3.12
C ALA A 73 -7.84 -30.12 3.85
N ASP A 74 -8.34 -31.22 3.34
CA ASP A 74 -8.01 -32.55 3.90
C ASP A 74 -6.75 -33.14 3.25
N THR A 75 -6.35 -32.61 2.08
CA THR A 75 -5.13 -32.98 1.39
C THR A 75 -4.57 -31.78 0.63
N PRO A 76 -3.24 -31.72 0.37
CA PRO A 76 -2.63 -30.66 -0.45
C PRO A 76 -3.09 -30.70 -1.91
N ASP A 77 -3.59 -31.85 -2.36
CA ASP A 77 -4.07 -32.07 -3.73
C ASP A 77 -5.53 -31.67 -3.95
N ASP A 78 -6.21 -31.19 -2.92
CA ASP A 78 -7.58 -30.70 -3.06
C ASP A 78 -7.66 -29.59 -4.11
N PRO A 79 -8.52 -29.74 -5.14
CA PRO A 79 -8.62 -28.75 -6.23
C PRO A 79 -9.02 -27.35 -5.76
N ALA A 80 -9.92 -27.27 -4.77
CA ALA A 80 -10.37 -26.00 -4.21
C ALA A 80 -9.25 -25.31 -3.42
N PHE A 81 -8.46 -26.08 -2.66
CA PHE A 81 -7.28 -25.59 -1.97
C PHE A 81 -6.26 -25.00 -2.93
N ARG A 82 -5.87 -25.77 -3.95
CA ARG A 82 -4.90 -25.30 -4.97
C ARG A 82 -5.41 -24.09 -5.75
N GLN A 83 -6.70 -24.06 -6.08
CA GLN A 83 -7.32 -22.91 -6.72
C GLN A 83 -7.21 -21.66 -5.84
N GLN A 84 -7.56 -21.81 -4.55
CA GLN A 84 -7.52 -20.69 -3.61
C GLN A 84 -6.10 -20.17 -3.39
N MET A 85 -5.12 -21.05 -3.22
CA MET A 85 -3.73 -20.66 -3.01
C MET A 85 -3.19 -19.87 -4.21
N ARG A 86 -3.40 -20.37 -5.44
CA ARG A 86 -3.01 -19.63 -6.65
C ARG A 86 -3.69 -18.26 -6.76
N ALA A 87 -4.95 -18.16 -6.36
CA ALA A 87 -5.67 -16.89 -6.39
C ALA A 87 -5.06 -15.87 -5.41
N LEU A 88 -4.68 -16.31 -4.21
CA LEU A 88 -4.05 -15.47 -3.18
C LEU A 88 -2.66 -14.99 -3.62
N GLU A 89 -1.84 -15.88 -4.16
CA GLU A 89 -0.51 -15.57 -4.69
C GLU A 89 -0.57 -14.60 -5.87
N GLY A 90 -1.51 -14.82 -6.80
CA GLY A 90 -1.64 -14.02 -8.01
C GLY A 90 -2.08 -12.56 -7.79
N ARG A 91 -2.54 -12.21 -6.59
CA ARG A 91 -2.98 -10.84 -6.21
C ARG A 91 -2.55 -10.49 -4.80
N SER A 92 -1.30 -10.79 -4.49
CA SER A 92 -0.72 -10.62 -3.15
C SER A 92 -0.74 -9.18 -2.65
N GLU A 93 -0.50 -8.19 -3.51
CA GLU A 93 -0.44 -6.77 -3.14
C GLU A 93 -1.72 -6.30 -2.41
N ALA A 94 -2.89 -6.64 -2.95
CA ALA A 94 -4.17 -6.25 -2.35
C ALA A 94 -4.38 -6.84 -0.95
N LEU A 95 -3.75 -7.97 -0.64
CA LEU A 95 -3.81 -8.63 0.66
C LEU A 95 -2.80 -8.01 1.62
N VAL A 96 -1.59 -7.72 1.15
CA VAL A 96 -0.54 -7.06 1.93
C VAL A 96 -0.99 -5.69 2.43
N GLU A 97 -1.62 -4.87 1.59
CA GLU A 97 -2.19 -3.57 1.99
C GLU A 97 -3.21 -3.65 3.14
N ARG A 98 -3.71 -4.85 3.41
CA ARG A 98 -4.71 -5.13 4.45
C ARG A 98 -4.15 -5.90 5.63
N ASP A 99 -2.82 -5.97 5.73
CA ASP A 99 -2.10 -6.72 6.76
C ASP A 99 -2.51 -8.20 6.82
N VAL A 100 -2.80 -8.80 5.65
CA VAL A 100 -3.18 -10.20 5.56
C VAL A 100 -1.95 -11.10 5.63
N VAL A 101 -2.07 -12.17 6.39
CA VAL A 101 -1.17 -13.32 6.39
C VAL A 101 -1.98 -14.55 6.02
N VAL A 102 -1.49 -15.35 5.08
CA VAL A 102 -2.15 -16.59 4.67
C VAL A 102 -1.61 -17.74 5.50
N ILE A 103 -2.51 -18.54 6.04
CA ILE A 103 -2.18 -19.78 6.76
C ILE A 103 -2.71 -20.95 5.94
N ALA A 104 -1.82 -21.81 5.48
CA ALA A 104 -2.15 -23.00 4.72
C ALA A 104 -2.19 -24.23 5.63
N ASP A 105 -3.31 -24.94 5.65
CA ASP A 105 -3.50 -26.14 6.43
C ASP A 105 -4.16 -27.24 5.59
N SER A 106 -3.36 -28.15 5.08
CA SER A 106 -3.81 -29.27 4.25
C SER A 106 -3.52 -30.65 4.88
N ASP A 107 -3.19 -30.68 6.17
CA ASP A 107 -2.93 -31.91 6.91
C ASP A 107 -3.81 -32.01 8.18
N PRO A 108 -4.94 -32.73 8.09
CA PRO A 108 -5.79 -32.95 9.24
C PRO A 108 -5.11 -33.71 10.41
N GLN A 109 -4.10 -34.52 10.10
CA GLN A 109 -3.44 -35.37 11.09
C GLN A 109 -2.49 -34.56 11.98
N ALA A 110 -1.95 -33.47 11.47
CA ALA A 110 -1.12 -32.56 12.24
C ALA A 110 -1.88 -31.89 13.38
N ASN A 111 -3.21 -31.88 13.34
CA ASN A 111 -4.10 -31.33 14.36
C ASN A 111 -3.63 -29.95 14.87
N SER A 112 -3.36 -29.04 13.92
CA SER A 112 -2.83 -27.70 14.19
C SER A 112 -3.71 -26.93 15.19
N ALA A 113 -3.14 -25.93 15.86
CA ALA A 113 -3.89 -25.02 16.75
C ALA A 113 -5.08 -24.35 16.01
N TRP A 114 -4.94 -24.11 14.71
CA TRP A 114 -6.00 -23.60 13.86
C TRP A 114 -7.16 -24.58 13.70
N ARG A 115 -6.87 -25.89 13.49
CA ARG A 115 -7.90 -26.91 13.43
C ARG A 115 -8.62 -27.10 14.76
N GLN A 116 -7.86 -27.07 15.84
CA GLN A 116 -8.43 -27.18 17.18
C GLN A 116 -9.38 -26.02 17.52
N GLN A 117 -9.05 -24.82 17.06
CA GLN A 117 -9.89 -23.64 17.31
C GLN A 117 -11.05 -23.51 16.32
N LEU A 118 -10.83 -23.84 15.04
CA LEU A 118 -11.78 -23.51 13.97
C LEU A 118 -12.63 -24.69 13.51
N HIS A 119 -12.25 -25.94 13.85
CA HIS A 119 -12.96 -27.18 13.52
C HIS A 119 -13.41 -27.24 12.05
N PRO A 120 -12.47 -27.11 11.07
CA PRO A 120 -12.83 -27.16 9.65
C PRO A 120 -13.30 -28.55 9.26
N ARG A 121 -14.10 -28.62 8.17
CA ARG A 121 -14.49 -29.87 7.50
C ARG A 121 -14.21 -29.70 6.02
N GLY A 122 -13.32 -30.53 5.46
CA GLY A 122 -12.90 -30.42 4.07
C GLY A 122 -12.32 -29.04 3.75
N PHE A 123 -12.52 -28.57 2.52
CA PHE A 123 -12.11 -27.22 2.16
C PHE A 123 -12.87 -26.16 2.97
N SER A 124 -12.13 -25.20 3.53
CA SER A 124 -12.70 -24.06 4.22
C SER A 124 -11.75 -22.86 4.17
N LEU A 125 -12.27 -21.72 3.71
CA LEU A 125 -11.60 -20.43 3.81
C LEU A 125 -12.14 -19.67 5.01
N VAL A 126 -11.27 -19.23 5.93
CA VAL A 126 -11.65 -18.48 7.13
C VAL A 126 -10.91 -17.18 7.20
N ILE A 127 -11.61 -16.05 7.33
CA ILE A 127 -11.03 -14.72 7.54
C ILE A 127 -11.19 -14.36 9.01
N ILE A 128 -10.07 -14.01 9.64
CA ILE A 128 -9.98 -13.60 11.04
C ILE A 128 -9.47 -12.16 11.06
N ASP A 129 -10.09 -11.30 11.87
CA ASP A 129 -9.61 -9.92 12.03
C ASP A 129 -8.51 -9.85 13.09
N LYS A 130 -7.85 -8.74 13.23
CA LYS A 130 -6.75 -8.50 14.19
C LYS A 130 -7.15 -8.74 15.66
N ASP A 131 -8.45 -8.67 15.97
CA ASP A 131 -9.00 -9.01 17.28
C ASP A 131 -9.09 -10.53 17.56
N GLY A 132 -8.62 -11.37 16.62
CA GLY A 132 -8.68 -12.82 16.71
C GLY A 132 -10.07 -13.41 16.45
N GLN A 133 -11.05 -12.61 16.08
CA GLN A 133 -12.40 -13.10 15.82
C GLN A 133 -12.61 -13.52 14.38
N VAL A 134 -13.26 -14.65 14.17
CA VAL A 134 -13.70 -15.10 12.85
C VAL A 134 -14.76 -14.13 12.32
N LYS A 135 -14.53 -13.53 11.18
CA LYS A 135 -15.48 -12.62 10.52
C LYS A 135 -16.17 -13.25 9.33
N GLN A 136 -15.50 -14.16 8.63
CA GLN A 136 -16.05 -14.88 7.48
C GLN A 136 -15.57 -16.32 7.45
N ARG A 137 -16.46 -17.20 6.98
CA ARG A 137 -16.13 -18.60 6.67
C ARG A 137 -16.79 -18.96 5.33
N ARG A 138 -16.03 -19.57 4.43
CA ARG A 138 -16.50 -19.98 3.11
C ARG A 138 -16.13 -21.43 2.83
N PRO A 139 -17.08 -22.26 2.39
CA PRO A 139 -16.83 -23.67 2.03
C PRO A 139 -16.35 -23.84 0.58
N LEU A 140 -16.19 -22.76 -0.16
CA LEU A 140 -15.73 -22.73 -1.56
C LEU A 140 -14.67 -21.65 -1.76
N PRO A 141 -13.79 -21.79 -2.76
CA PRO A 141 -12.81 -20.78 -3.12
C PRO A 141 -13.46 -19.42 -3.38
N TRP A 142 -12.77 -18.38 -2.95
CA TRP A 142 -13.26 -17.01 -3.02
C TRP A 142 -12.25 -16.11 -3.69
N ASP A 143 -12.73 -15.22 -4.57
CA ASP A 143 -11.86 -14.28 -5.29
C ASP A 143 -11.22 -13.27 -4.33
N VAL A 144 -9.96 -12.89 -4.60
CA VAL A 144 -9.22 -11.94 -3.76
C VAL A 144 -9.91 -10.59 -3.67
N ARG A 145 -10.61 -10.13 -4.72
CA ARG A 145 -11.38 -8.88 -4.67
C ARG A 145 -12.50 -8.95 -3.66
N GLU A 146 -13.16 -10.10 -3.56
CA GLU A 146 -14.24 -10.31 -2.59
C GLU A 146 -13.69 -10.42 -1.18
N ILE A 147 -12.55 -11.12 -1.00
CA ILE A 147 -11.82 -11.16 0.27
C ILE A 147 -11.45 -9.75 0.71
N SER A 148 -10.84 -8.95 -0.17
CA SER A 148 -10.47 -7.57 0.10
C SER A 148 -11.67 -6.70 0.48
N ARG A 149 -12.77 -6.79 -0.28
CA ARG A 149 -14.01 -6.07 0.03
C ARG A 149 -14.63 -6.48 1.36
N ALA A 150 -14.52 -7.75 1.72
CA ALA A 150 -15.00 -8.24 3.01
C ALA A 150 -14.17 -7.66 4.16
N ILE A 151 -12.84 -7.65 4.01
CA ILE A 151 -11.92 -7.05 4.98
C ILE A 151 -12.16 -5.55 5.12
N ASP A 152 -12.34 -4.81 4.02
CA ASP A 152 -12.56 -3.36 4.02
C ASP A 152 -13.85 -2.94 4.76
N LYS A 153 -14.80 -3.86 4.93
CA LYS A 153 -16.02 -3.64 5.70
C LYS A 153 -15.87 -3.89 7.19
N LEU A 154 -14.76 -4.50 7.61
CA LEU A 154 -14.52 -4.82 9.02
C LEU A 154 -14.33 -3.52 9.84
N PRO A 155 -14.88 -3.47 11.07
CA PRO A 155 -14.81 -2.26 11.90
C PRO A 155 -13.39 -1.79 12.16
N LEU A 156 -12.45 -2.69 12.49
CA LEU A 156 -11.07 -2.35 12.74
C LEU A 156 -10.39 -1.79 11.48
N ARG A 157 -10.62 -2.41 10.30
CA ARG A 157 -10.06 -1.90 9.04
C ARG A 157 -10.58 -0.51 8.70
N ARG A 158 -11.85 -0.26 8.91
CA ARG A 158 -12.44 1.08 8.68
C ARG A 158 -11.84 2.14 9.61
N GLN A 159 -11.53 1.78 10.84
CA GLN A 159 -10.82 2.68 11.77
C GLN A 159 -9.39 2.94 11.32
N GLU A 160 -8.68 1.94 10.82
CA GLU A 160 -7.32 2.09 10.29
C GLU A 160 -7.31 3.05 9.09
N ILE A 161 -8.22 2.86 8.12
CA ILE A 161 -8.36 3.74 6.95
C ILE A 161 -8.66 5.18 7.40
N GLY A 162 -9.59 5.35 8.34
CA GLY A 162 -9.93 6.67 8.87
C GLY A 162 -8.76 7.38 9.55
N ARG A 163 -7.93 6.65 10.29
CA ARG A 163 -6.72 7.20 10.91
C ARG A 163 -5.64 7.55 9.90
N ALA A 164 -5.42 6.71 8.90
CA ALA A 164 -4.44 6.96 7.85
C ALA A 164 -4.78 8.23 7.04
N GLY A 165 -6.07 8.52 6.82
CA GLY A 165 -6.52 9.74 6.14
C GLY A 165 -6.44 11.03 6.98
N LEU A 166 -6.10 10.93 8.28
CA LEU A 166 -5.95 12.08 9.20
C LEU A 166 -4.48 12.46 9.45
N LEU A 167 -3.54 11.67 8.96
CA LEU A 167 -2.11 12.00 9.03
C LEU A 167 -1.74 12.89 7.85
N PRO A 168 -1.13 14.07 8.10
CA PRO A 168 -0.69 14.99 7.06
C PRO A 168 0.43 14.43 6.20
#